data_b7804638ff1adf874532e6ed05e51929
#
_entry.id   b7804638ff1adf874532e6ed05e51929
#
_cell.length_a   1.000
_cell.length_b   1.000
_cell.length_c   1.000
_cell.angle_alpha   90.00
_cell.angle_beta   90.00
_cell.angle_gamma   90.00
#
_symmetry.space_group_name_H-M   'P 1'
#
loop_
_entity.id
_entity.type
_entity.pdbx_description
1 polymer ?
#
loop_
_entity_poly.entity_id
_entity_poly.type
_entity_poly.pdbx_seq_one_letter_code
_entity_poly.pdbx_strand_id
1 'polypeptide(L)'
;WWTLWRAIKPELERLAADETRFAGVTSLGVDEHIWHHGDPRRKGPRELTGMVDLTRDEDGRVHARLLDLVPGRSKKAYADWLTQRAEAFRAGIQIAARDPFRGYKSAIDDELAEATAVLDAFHVVKLGTQAMDEVRRRVQQDTTGHRGRNGDPLYGIQRLLRAGAENLTD
;
A
#
# COMPACT_ATOMS: atom_id res chain seq x y z
N TRP A 1 24.86 7.80 18.51
CA TRP A 1 23.85 7.04 17.75
C TRP A 1 24.06 5.53 17.90
N TRP A 2 25.27 5.03 17.70
CA TRP A 2 25.57 3.59 17.76
C TRP A 2 25.31 2.97 19.14
N THR A 3 25.62 3.68 20.23
CA THR A 3 25.36 3.23 21.60
C THR A 3 23.87 3.08 21.87
N LEU A 4 23.05 4.07 21.45
CA LEU A 4 21.61 4.02 21.60
C LEU A 4 21.02 2.85 20.79
N TRP A 5 21.47 2.67 19.54
CA TRP A 5 21.03 1.55 18.71
C TRP A 5 21.31 0.19 19.34
N ARG A 6 22.49 -0.02 19.91
CA ARG A 6 22.84 -1.25 20.61
C ARG A 6 21.96 -1.51 21.83
N ALA A 7 21.52 -0.47 22.54
CA ALA A 7 20.68 -0.61 23.72
C ALA A 7 19.23 -0.98 23.34
N ILE A 8 18.67 -0.40 22.28
CA ILE A 8 17.27 -0.61 21.90
C ILE A 8 17.06 -1.81 20.96
N LYS A 9 18.07 -2.19 20.18
CA LYS A 9 17.95 -3.26 19.18
C LYS A 9 17.44 -4.58 19.76
N PRO A 10 17.96 -5.12 20.88
CA PRO A 10 17.48 -6.38 21.46
C PRO A 10 15.99 -6.33 21.84
N GLU A 11 15.54 -5.19 22.34
CA GLU A 11 14.13 -5.00 22.70
C GLU A 11 13.22 -4.94 21.45
N LEU A 12 13.68 -4.27 20.39
CA LEU A 12 12.94 -4.26 19.11
C LEU A 12 12.88 -5.66 18.47
N GLU A 13 13.98 -6.43 18.57
CA GLU A 13 14.01 -7.82 18.09
C GLU A 13 13.06 -8.71 18.89
N ARG A 14 13.00 -8.54 20.21
CA ARG A 14 12.06 -9.24 21.09
C ARG A 14 10.61 -8.91 20.73
N LEU A 15 10.29 -7.64 20.55
CA LEU A 15 8.95 -7.18 20.13
C LEU A 15 8.58 -7.70 18.72
N ALA A 16 9.54 -7.71 17.81
CA ALA A 16 9.33 -8.23 16.46
C ALA A 16 9.13 -9.75 16.42
N ALA A 17 9.70 -10.48 17.37
CA ALA A 17 9.53 -11.93 17.50
C ALA A 17 8.24 -12.33 18.23
N ASP A 18 7.49 -11.37 18.80
CA ASP A 18 6.24 -11.64 19.50
C ASP A 18 5.11 -11.95 18.51
N GLU A 19 4.78 -13.22 18.35
CA GLU A 19 3.71 -13.69 17.45
C GLU A 19 2.30 -13.31 17.94
N THR A 20 2.12 -12.87 19.19
CA THR A 20 0.82 -12.43 19.71
C THR A 20 0.29 -11.20 18.97
N ARG A 21 1.18 -10.44 18.32
CA ARG A 21 0.80 -9.29 17.47
C ARG A 21 -0.08 -9.67 16.28
N PHE A 22 -0.13 -10.93 15.89
CA PHE A 22 -0.98 -11.43 14.82
C PHE A 22 -2.36 -11.90 15.31
N ALA A 23 -2.58 -11.96 16.61
CA ALA A 23 -3.85 -12.42 17.16
C ALA A 23 -4.99 -11.46 16.81
N GLY A 24 -6.13 -12.03 16.42
CA GLY A 24 -7.35 -11.27 16.14
C GLY A 24 -7.36 -10.51 14.81
N VAL A 25 -6.34 -10.64 13.96
CA VAL A 25 -6.30 -10.02 12.65
C VAL A 25 -7.28 -10.73 11.72
N THR A 26 -8.27 -10.00 11.22
CA THR A 26 -9.27 -10.50 10.25
C THR A 26 -9.25 -9.74 8.93
N SER A 27 -8.63 -8.57 8.91
CA SER A 27 -8.46 -7.76 7.71
C SER A 27 -6.99 -7.39 7.54
N LEU A 28 -6.37 -7.91 6.47
CA LEU A 28 -4.95 -7.76 6.19
C LEU A 28 -4.73 -6.85 4.99
N GLY A 29 -3.94 -5.79 5.16
CA GLY A 29 -3.46 -4.94 4.06
C GLY A 29 -2.07 -5.33 3.62
N VAL A 30 -1.80 -5.28 2.31
CA VAL A 30 -0.46 -5.42 1.74
C VAL A 30 -0.18 -4.32 0.72
N ASP A 31 0.97 -3.68 0.87
CA ASP A 31 1.41 -2.60 -0.02
C ASP A 31 2.93 -2.57 -0.13
N GLU A 32 3.45 -1.86 -1.14
CA GLU A 32 4.88 -1.60 -1.27
C GLU A 32 5.30 -0.36 -0.51
N HIS A 33 6.51 -0.40 0.02
CA HIS A 33 7.20 0.75 0.57
C HIS A 33 8.58 0.93 -0.06
N ILE A 34 8.85 2.12 -0.61
CA ILE A 34 10.17 2.45 -1.12
C ILE A 34 11.05 2.89 0.05
N TRP A 35 11.93 1.99 0.48
CA TRP A 35 12.81 2.22 1.62
C TRP A 35 13.91 3.26 1.34
N HIS A 36 14.44 3.24 0.13
CA HIS A 36 15.43 4.22 -0.32
C HIS A 36 15.52 4.29 -1.85
N HIS A 37 16.05 5.39 -2.36
CA HIS A 37 16.28 5.61 -3.80
C HIS A 37 17.73 5.32 -4.25
N GLY A 38 18.55 4.77 -3.36
CA GLY A 38 19.94 4.44 -3.66
C GLY A 38 20.13 3.16 -4.47
N ASP A 39 21.38 2.88 -4.85
CA ASP A 39 21.74 1.65 -5.54
C ASP A 39 21.48 0.41 -4.68
N PRO A 40 20.59 -0.53 -5.11
CA PRO A 40 20.27 -1.73 -4.36
C PRO A 40 21.46 -2.63 -4.05
N ARG A 41 22.50 -2.60 -4.89
CA ARG A 41 23.73 -3.38 -4.69
C ARG A 41 24.55 -2.93 -3.49
N ARG A 42 24.38 -1.67 -3.08
CA ARG A 42 25.13 -1.04 -1.98
C ARG A 42 24.31 -0.88 -0.71
N LYS A 43 22.99 -0.72 -0.83
CA LYS A 43 22.10 -0.36 0.29
C LYS A 43 21.03 -1.39 0.60
N GLY A 44 21.09 -2.57 -0.05
CA GLY A 44 20.07 -3.59 0.11
C GLY A 44 18.80 -3.33 -0.71
N PRO A 45 17.70 -4.03 -0.45
CA PRO A 45 16.49 -3.94 -1.25
C PRO A 45 15.90 -2.54 -1.18
N ARG A 46 15.58 -2.00 -2.36
CA ARG A 46 14.96 -0.67 -2.51
C ARG A 46 13.50 -0.69 -2.07
N GLU A 47 12.82 -1.77 -2.38
CA GLU A 47 11.39 -1.95 -2.14
C GLU A 47 11.19 -2.96 -1.02
N LEU A 48 10.26 -2.67 -0.13
CA LEU A 48 9.79 -3.57 0.91
C LEU A 48 8.30 -3.85 0.69
N THR A 49 7.86 -5.04 1.03
CA THR A 49 6.44 -5.36 1.17
C THR A 49 6.04 -5.17 2.62
N GLY A 50 5.07 -4.30 2.87
CA GLY A 50 4.50 -4.02 4.18
C GLY A 50 3.18 -4.75 4.38
N MET A 51 3.02 -5.39 5.55
CA MET A 51 1.78 -5.99 5.97
C MET A 51 1.19 -5.20 7.13
N VAL A 52 -0.09 -4.86 7.02
CA VAL A 52 -0.81 -3.98 7.95
C VAL A 52 -2.09 -4.65 8.42
N ASP A 53 -2.34 -4.60 9.71
CA ASP A 53 -3.64 -4.94 10.29
C ASP A 53 -4.64 -3.81 10.01
N LEU A 54 -5.72 -4.14 9.33
CA LEU A 54 -6.83 -3.24 9.00
C LEU A 54 -8.14 -3.72 9.66
N THR A 55 -8.03 -4.59 10.65
CA THR A 55 -9.18 -5.11 11.38
C THR A 55 -9.98 -3.96 12.00
N ARG A 56 -11.30 -4.04 11.88
CA ARG A 56 -12.21 -3.07 12.48
C ARG A 56 -12.48 -3.44 13.93
N ASP A 57 -12.54 -2.45 14.80
CA ASP A 57 -13.03 -2.60 16.16
C ASP A 57 -14.55 -2.78 16.21
N GLU A 58 -15.11 -2.89 17.42
CA GLU A 58 -16.55 -3.05 17.67
C GLU A 58 -17.36 -1.84 17.15
N ASP A 59 -16.77 -0.65 17.10
CA ASP A 59 -17.38 0.56 16.53
C ASP A 59 -17.24 0.65 15.00
N GLY A 60 -16.62 -0.35 14.36
CA GLY A 60 -16.36 -0.38 12.91
C GLY A 60 -15.20 0.50 12.44
N ARG A 61 -14.39 1.03 13.36
CA ARG A 61 -13.22 1.87 13.04
C ARG A 61 -11.99 1.02 12.78
N VAL A 62 -11.15 1.48 11.86
CA VAL A 62 -9.85 0.86 11.58
C VAL A 62 -8.76 1.60 12.37
N HIS A 63 -8.02 0.86 13.19
CA HIS A 63 -6.79 1.31 13.84
C HIS A 63 -5.60 0.63 13.16
N ALA A 64 -5.19 1.18 12.01
CA ALA A 64 -4.14 0.58 11.19
C ALA A 64 -2.85 0.37 12.00
N ARG A 65 -2.35 -0.87 11.99
CA ARG A 65 -1.15 -1.28 12.72
C ARG A 65 -0.20 -2.04 11.80
N LEU A 66 1.05 -1.58 11.70
CA LEU A 66 2.07 -2.32 10.97
C LEU A 66 2.33 -3.67 11.64
N LEU A 67 2.19 -4.74 10.89
CA LEU A 67 2.50 -6.10 11.32
C LEU A 67 3.94 -6.47 11.00
N ASP A 68 4.37 -6.22 9.75
CA ASP A 68 5.72 -6.60 9.32
C ASP A 68 6.17 -5.84 8.07
N LEU A 69 7.48 -5.88 7.81
CA LEU A 69 8.12 -5.38 6.59
C LEU A 69 9.11 -6.42 6.09
N VAL A 70 8.92 -6.90 4.87
CA VAL A 70 9.83 -7.87 4.26
C VAL A 70 10.49 -7.31 3.01
N PRO A 71 11.75 -7.69 2.73
CA PRO A 71 12.48 -7.22 1.56
C PRO A 71 11.83 -7.65 0.23
N GLY A 72 11.76 -6.73 -0.70
CA GLY A 72 11.32 -6.96 -2.08
C GLY A 72 9.83 -6.73 -2.30
N ARG A 73 9.48 -6.52 -3.58
CA ARG A 73 8.12 -6.41 -4.11
C ARG A 73 7.87 -7.57 -5.06
N SER A 74 7.38 -8.68 -4.54
CA SER A 74 7.10 -9.85 -5.37
C SER A 74 6.02 -10.73 -4.78
N LYS A 75 5.38 -11.56 -5.65
CA LYS A 75 4.52 -12.66 -5.19
C LYS A 75 5.22 -13.52 -4.13
N LYS A 76 6.48 -13.90 -4.42
CA LYS A 76 7.25 -14.76 -3.54
C LYS A 76 7.47 -14.15 -2.15
N ALA A 77 7.86 -12.88 -2.07
CA ALA A 77 8.10 -12.23 -0.78
C ALA A 77 6.86 -12.26 0.12
N TYR A 78 5.68 -11.99 -0.46
CA TYR A 78 4.43 -12.00 0.28
C TYR A 78 3.94 -13.42 0.59
N ALA A 79 4.01 -14.35 -0.36
CA ALA A 79 3.65 -15.75 -0.14
C ALA A 79 4.54 -16.41 0.93
N ASP A 80 5.86 -16.21 0.87
CA ASP A 80 6.80 -16.73 1.88
C ASP A 80 6.45 -16.16 3.28
N TRP A 81 6.06 -14.90 3.37
CA TRP A 81 5.62 -14.32 4.64
C TRP A 81 4.33 -14.97 5.16
N LEU A 82 3.34 -15.18 4.29
CA LEU A 82 2.07 -15.83 4.65
C LEU A 82 2.28 -17.28 5.10
N THR A 83 3.12 -18.05 4.39
CA THR A 83 3.39 -19.46 4.73
C THR A 83 4.12 -19.62 6.07
N GLN A 84 4.84 -18.62 6.53
CA GLN A 84 5.46 -18.60 7.85
C GLN A 84 4.45 -18.35 8.99
N ARG A 85 3.24 -17.91 8.67
CA ARG A 85 2.18 -17.69 9.67
C ARG A 85 1.44 -19.00 9.95
N ALA A 86 0.96 -19.14 11.20
CA ALA A 86 0.14 -20.27 11.59
C ALA A 86 -1.10 -20.41 10.68
N GLU A 87 -1.54 -21.63 10.44
CA GLU A 87 -2.77 -21.89 9.66
C GLU A 87 -3.97 -21.15 10.22
N ALA A 88 -4.12 -21.09 11.55
CA ALA A 88 -5.19 -20.35 12.22
C ALA A 88 -5.18 -18.85 11.89
N PHE A 89 -3.99 -18.22 11.73
CA PHE A 89 -3.91 -16.84 11.27
C PHE A 89 -4.42 -16.71 9.84
N ARG A 90 -3.92 -17.54 8.92
CA ARG A 90 -4.32 -17.49 7.50
C ARG A 90 -5.82 -17.75 7.31
N ALA A 91 -6.36 -18.74 8.00
CA ALA A 91 -7.80 -19.06 7.99
C ALA A 91 -8.66 -17.97 8.64
N GLY A 92 -8.10 -17.17 9.54
CA GLY A 92 -8.79 -16.05 10.19
C GLY A 92 -8.94 -14.81 9.31
N ILE A 93 -8.16 -14.68 8.23
CA ILE A 93 -8.22 -13.52 7.34
C ILE A 93 -9.47 -13.59 6.45
N GLN A 94 -10.37 -12.65 6.63
CA GLN A 94 -11.62 -12.51 5.86
C GLN A 94 -11.46 -11.55 4.68
N ILE A 95 -10.67 -10.48 4.87
CA ILE A 95 -10.42 -9.45 3.85
C ILE A 95 -8.92 -9.29 3.65
N ALA A 96 -8.48 -9.32 2.39
CA ALA A 96 -7.11 -9.01 2.00
C ALA A 96 -7.09 -7.79 1.07
N ALA A 97 -6.79 -6.61 1.62
CA ALA A 97 -6.66 -5.36 0.89
C ALA A 97 -5.26 -5.25 0.26
N ARG A 98 -5.20 -4.87 -1.02
CA ARG A 98 -3.95 -4.81 -1.77
C ARG A 98 -3.90 -3.66 -2.77
N ASP A 99 -2.68 -3.30 -3.18
CA ASP A 99 -2.45 -2.48 -4.37
C ASP A 99 -2.80 -3.24 -5.68
N PRO A 100 -2.80 -2.59 -6.84
CA PRO A 100 -3.06 -3.25 -8.13
C PRO A 100 -2.02 -4.28 -8.57
N PHE A 101 -0.92 -4.48 -7.84
CA PHE A 101 0.13 -5.41 -8.23
C PHE A 101 -0.38 -6.86 -8.26
N ARG A 102 -0.26 -7.49 -9.45
CA ARG A 102 -0.77 -8.87 -9.67
C ARG A 102 -0.12 -9.92 -8.77
N GLY A 103 1.14 -9.69 -8.38
CA GLY A 103 1.87 -10.61 -7.51
C GLY A 103 1.21 -10.78 -6.15
N TYR A 104 0.68 -9.71 -5.56
CA TYR A 104 -0.03 -9.79 -4.28
C TYR A 104 -1.36 -10.54 -4.43
N LYS A 105 -2.11 -10.25 -5.52
CA LYS A 105 -3.34 -11.02 -5.79
C LYS A 105 -3.06 -12.52 -5.88
N SER A 106 -2.05 -12.91 -6.65
CA SER A 106 -1.71 -14.33 -6.79
C SER A 106 -1.27 -14.98 -5.47
N ALA A 107 -0.58 -14.25 -4.61
CA ALA A 107 -0.20 -14.77 -3.29
C ALA A 107 -1.43 -14.93 -2.38
N ILE A 108 -2.38 -13.98 -2.43
CA ILE A 108 -3.64 -14.07 -1.70
C ILE A 108 -4.44 -15.29 -2.17
N ASP A 109 -4.60 -15.47 -3.50
CA ASP A 109 -5.35 -16.59 -4.07
C ASP A 109 -4.75 -17.95 -3.67
N ASP A 110 -3.42 -18.03 -3.56
CA ASP A 110 -2.73 -19.27 -3.21
C ASP A 110 -2.76 -19.58 -1.70
N GLU A 111 -2.62 -18.55 -0.84
CA GLU A 111 -2.34 -18.73 0.58
C GLU A 111 -3.50 -18.35 1.51
N LEU A 112 -4.48 -17.60 1.02
CA LEU A 112 -5.64 -17.09 1.78
C LEU A 112 -6.94 -17.44 1.06
N ALA A 113 -7.20 -18.74 0.88
CA ALA A 113 -8.29 -19.26 0.05
C ALA A 113 -9.69 -18.73 0.45
N GLU A 114 -9.91 -18.47 1.74
CA GLU A 114 -11.19 -17.99 2.27
C GLU A 114 -11.30 -16.45 2.28
N ALA A 115 -10.21 -15.72 2.01
CA ALA A 115 -10.19 -14.28 2.08
C ALA A 115 -10.75 -13.63 0.81
N THR A 116 -11.57 -12.60 0.98
CA THR A 116 -11.98 -11.73 -0.12
C THR A 116 -10.87 -10.74 -0.44
N ALA A 117 -10.25 -10.88 -1.62
CA ALA A 117 -9.25 -9.92 -2.10
C ALA A 117 -9.93 -8.62 -2.58
N VAL A 118 -9.57 -7.49 -2.00
CA VAL A 118 -10.10 -6.17 -2.37
C VAL A 118 -8.98 -5.24 -2.83
N LEU A 119 -9.27 -4.34 -3.75
CA LEU A 119 -8.36 -3.24 -4.09
C LEU A 119 -8.46 -2.16 -3.01
N ASP A 120 -7.31 -1.66 -2.58
CA ASP A 120 -7.25 -0.50 -1.70
C ASP A 120 -7.91 0.71 -2.37
N ALA A 121 -8.84 1.34 -1.64
CA ALA A 121 -9.60 2.49 -2.11
C ALA A 121 -8.73 3.66 -2.57
N PHE A 122 -7.60 3.91 -1.89
CA PHE A 122 -6.64 4.93 -2.30
C PHE A 122 -6.11 4.69 -3.73
N HIS A 123 -5.77 3.45 -4.06
CA HIS A 123 -5.28 3.09 -5.39
C HIS A 123 -6.37 3.20 -6.45
N VAL A 124 -7.63 2.90 -6.12
CA VAL A 124 -8.77 3.09 -7.03
C VAL A 124 -8.96 4.59 -7.33
N VAL A 125 -8.98 5.44 -6.32
CA VAL A 125 -9.06 6.90 -6.48
C VAL A 125 -7.87 7.44 -7.27
N LYS A 126 -6.67 6.95 -7.01
CA LYS A 126 -5.45 7.33 -7.75
C LYS A 126 -5.57 6.99 -9.23
N LEU A 127 -6.07 5.82 -9.60
CA LEU A 127 -6.32 5.46 -11.00
C LEU A 127 -7.35 6.38 -11.65
N GLY A 128 -8.43 6.72 -10.97
CA GLY A 128 -9.42 7.68 -11.44
C GLY A 128 -8.82 9.07 -11.69
N THR A 129 -8.02 9.58 -10.76
CA THR A 129 -7.36 10.88 -10.91
C THR A 129 -6.30 10.88 -12.02
N GLN A 130 -5.62 9.77 -12.25
CA GLN A 130 -4.69 9.61 -13.38
C GLN A 130 -5.44 9.63 -14.71
N ALA A 131 -6.53 8.87 -14.85
CA ALA A 131 -7.36 8.87 -16.05
C ALA A 131 -7.91 10.26 -16.38
N MET A 132 -8.37 10.99 -15.35
CA MET A 132 -8.81 12.39 -15.50
C MET A 132 -7.70 13.30 -16.04
N ASP A 133 -6.48 13.18 -15.52
CA ASP A 133 -5.34 13.98 -15.98
C ASP A 133 -4.91 13.62 -17.41
N GLU A 134 -5.01 12.36 -17.80
CA GLU A 134 -4.78 11.91 -19.18
C GLU A 134 -5.80 12.51 -20.14
N VAL A 135 -7.08 12.50 -19.78
CA VAL A 135 -8.13 13.15 -20.59
C VAL A 135 -7.88 14.64 -20.72
N ARG A 136 -7.58 15.32 -19.61
CA ARG A 136 -7.24 16.75 -19.62
C ARG A 136 -6.08 17.05 -20.58
N ARG A 137 -5.01 16.29 -20.54
CA ARG A 137 -3.84 16.46 -21.41
C ARG A 137 -4.18 16.18 -22.87
N ARG A 138 -5.04 15.20 -23.15
CA ARG A 138 -5.50 14.90 -24.53
C ARG A 138 -6.31 16.07 -25.05
N VAL A 139 -7.30 16.56 -24.32
CA VAL A 139 -8.10 17.72 -24.71
C VAL A 139 -7.22 18.94 -24.97
N GLN A 140 -6.23 19.18 -24.11
CA GLN A 140 -5.26 20.26 -24.31
C GLN A 140 -4.45 20.08 -25.61
N GLN A 141 -3.97 18.87 -25.88
CA GLN A 141 -3.25 18.55 -27.11
C GLN A 141 -4.12 18.79 -28.35
N ASP A 142 -5.38 18.38 -28.29
CA ASP A 142 -6.33 18.50 -29.40
C ASP A 142 -6.73 19.97 -29.67
N THR A 143 -6.79 20.80 -28.62
CA THR A 143 -7.22 22.20 -28.73
C THR A 143 -6.06 23.17 -28.95
N THR A 144 -4.89 22.91 -28.40
CA THR A 144 -3.75 23.85 -28.44
C THR A 144 -2.53 23.34 -29.20
N GLY A 145 -2.55 22.07 -29.65
CA GLY A 145 -1.43 21.42 -30.33
C GLY A 145 -0.28 20.98 -29.41
N HIS A 146 -0.41 21.15 -28.08
CA HIS A 146 0.59 20.72 -27.10
C HIS A 146 -0.07 20.27 -25.77
N ARG A 147 0.67 19.55 -24.92
CA ARG A 147 0.17 18.94 -23.67
C ARG A 147 -0.07 19.93 -22.51
N GLY A 148 0.11 21.20 -22.75
CA GLY A 148 -0.13 22.28 -21.80
C GLY A 148 1.13 23.07 -21.45
N ARG A 149 0.96 24.40 -21.43
CA ARG A 149 1.95 25.39 -21.02
C ARG A 149 1.34 26.30 -19.97
N ASN A 150 2.18 26.97 -19.20
CA ASN A 150 1.70 27.97 -18.27
C ASN A 150 0.89 29.04 -19.02
N GLY A 151 -0.32 29.31 -18.55
CA GLY A 151 -1.27 30.23 -19.17
C GLY A 151 -2.36 29.56 -20.01
N ASP A 152 -2.23 28.28 -20.36
CA ASP A 152 -3.32 27.57 -21.05
C ASP A 152 -4.52 27.34 -20.12
N PRO A 153 -5.78 27.40 -20.65
CA PRO A 153 -6.99 27.31 -19.81
C PRO A 153 -7.07 26.07 -18.93
N LEU A 154 -6.55 24.92 -19.40
CA LEU A 154 -6.61 23.65 -18.68
C LEU A 154 -5.32 23.33 -17.91
N TYR A 155 -4.28 24.16 -17.97
CA TYR A 155 -2.98 23.84 -17.38
C TYR A 155 -3.03 23.79 -15.85
N GLY A 156 -3.66 24.74 -15.22
CA GLY A 156 -3.72 24.91 -13.76
C GLY A 156 -4.86 24.19 -13.05
N ILE A 157 -5.83 23.63 -13.79
CA ILE A 157 -7.07 23.07 -13.19
C ILE A 157 -6.91 21.67 -12.57
N GLN A 158 -5.73 21.05 -12.63
CA GLN A 158 -5.50 19.71 -12.09
C GLN A 158 -5.89 19.59 -10.61
N ARG A 159 -5.64 20.65 -9.81
CA ARG A 159 -6.03 20.66 -8.39
C ARG A 159 -7.55 20.69 -8.23
N LEU A 160 -8.25 21.47 -9.04
CA LEU A 160 -9.72 21.57 -9.02
C LEU A 160 -10.35 20.23 -9.41
N LEU A 161 -9.84 19.58 -10.45
CA LEU A 161 -10.32 18.27 -10.87
C LEU A 161 -10.13 17.15 -9.83
N ARG A 162 -9.24 17.34 -8.85
CA ARG A 162 -8.98 16.39 -7.76
C ARG A 162 -9.63 16.79 -6.45
N ALA A 163 -10.20 17.98 -6.38
CA ALA A 163 -10.89 18.46 -5.18
C ALA A 163 -12.20 17.70 -5.01
N GLY A 164 -12.54 17.35 -3.78
CA GLY A 164 -13.88 16.87 -3.45
C GLY A 164 -14.91 18.01 -3.63
N ALA A 165 -16.16 17.66 -3.90
CA ALA A 165 -17.23 18.63 -4.14
C ALA A 165 -17.37 19.67 -3.01
N GLU A 166 -17.08 19.25 -1.78
CA GLU A 166 -17.10 20.12 -0.59
C GLU A 166 -16.02 21.20 -0.59
N ASN A 167 -15.00 21.07 -1.43
CA ASN A 167 -13.89 22.03 -1.56
C ASN A 167 -13.99 22.90 -2.83
N LEU A 168 -15.05 22.72 -3.62
CA LEU A 168 -15.33 23.56 -4.78
C LEU A 168 -16.17 24.75 -4.33
N THR A 169 -15.65 25.96 -4.51
CA THR A 169 -16.41 27.21 -4.33
C THR A 169 -16.94 27.66 -5.68
N ASP A 170 -18.16 28.26 -5.68
CA ASP A 170 -18.77 28.88 -6.84
C ASP A 170 -17.93 30.05 -7.39
#